data_e8afb0afc099da8c5e1d4e431100c808
#
_entry.id   e8afb0afc099da8c5e1d4e431100c808
#
_cell.length_a   1.000
_cell.length_b   1.000
_cell.length_c   1.000
_cell.angle_alpha   90.00
_cell.angle_beta   90.00
_cell.angle_gamma   90.00
#
_symmetry.space_group_name_H-M   'P 1'
#
loop_
_entity.id
_entity.type
_entity.pdbx_description
1 polymer ?
#
loop_
_entity_poly.entity_id
_entity_poly.type
_entity_poly.pdbx_seq_one_letter_code
_entity_poly.pdbx_strand_id
1 'polypeptide(L)'
;MINKQLLKKRFNNHAKTYDAYADVQKSMANQLIDQLSTNFFNQEIAILEIGCGTGYLTQLLCEKFPKAAITAVDLSSGMIELAKEKVREDRISFICGDIEELSIERHYDLIISNATFQWFNSLHTTIKKLYKQLKPTGSLLFSTFGNRTFQELHSCYSHVKQKLGLFSNSSPGQSFFSLEELSQICEQVLVPLREHPFKLSKTAELEVQYFPTVKAFFTSIKKIGASNSNEESYCQRPSFFRELINLYENNHRDENGVKVTYHCLMFNITKTN
;
A
#
# COMPACT_ATOMS: atom_id res chain seq x y z
N MET A 1 3.42 2.31 -16.27
CA MET A 1 3.82 1.04 -15.61
C MET A 1 4.82 1.37 -14.51
N ILE A 2 4.80 0.66 -13.38
CA ILE A 2 5.72 0.88 -12.25
C ILE A 2 7.07 0.25 -12.60
N ASN A 3 8.15 1.02 -12.52
CA ASN A 3 9.51 0.48 -12.64
C ASN A 3 9.91 -0.21 -11.33
N LYS A 4 9.79 -1.53 -11.28
CA LYS A 4 10.05 -2.36 -10.09
C LYS A 4 11.50 -2.27 -9.58
N GLN A 5 12.48 -2.12 -10.49
CA GLN A 5 13.88 -1.97 -10.09
C GLN A 5 14.13 -0.64 -9.40
N LEU A 6 13.55 0.44 -9.93
CA LEU A 6 13.62 1.76 -9.33
C LEU A 6 12.89 1.79 -7.97
N LEU A 7 11.72 1.17 -7.89
CA LEU A 7 10.93 1.02 -6.67
C LEU A 7 11.75 0.28 -5.59
N LYS A 8 12.30 -0.89 -5.93
CA LYS A 8 13.18 -1.68 -5.05
C LYS A 8 14.36 -0.85 -4.54
N LYS A 9 15.06 -0.14 -5.43
CA LYS A 9 16.20 0.73 -5.06
C LYS A 9 15.78 1.82 -4.06
N ARG A 10 14.61 2.43 -4.25
CA ARG A 10 14.10 3.49 -3.37
C ARG A 10 13.75 2.96 -1.99
N PHE A 11 13.04 1.85 -1.90
CA PHE A 11 12.73 1.22 -0.62
C PHE A 11 14.00 0.75 0.11
N ASN A 12 14.96 0.14 -0.58
CA ASN A 12 16.27 -0.20 0.00
C ASN A 12 16.97 1.02 0.61
N ASN A 13 17.04 2.12 -0.13
CA ASN A 13 17.73 3.32 0.31
C ASN A 13 17.05 4.02 1.50
N HIS A 14 15.76 3.82 1.67
CA HIS A 14 14.97 4.48 2.70
C HIS A 14 14.44 3.53 3.79
N ALA A 15 14.83 2.27 3.79
CA ALA A 15 14.39 1.28 4.77
C ALA A 15 14.61 1.75 6.23
N LYS A 16 15.80 2.29 6.53
CA LYS A 16 16.14 2.79 7.89
C LYS A 16 15.33 4.01 8.34
N THR A 17 14.76 4.76 7.41
CA THR A 17 13.95 5.96 7.74
C THR A 17 12.46 5.70 7.66
N TYR A 18 12.05 4.57 7.08
CA TYR A 18 10.66 4.25 6.77
C TYR A 18 9.73 4.38 7.99
N ASP A 19 10.06 3.72 9.08
CA ASP A 19 9.23 3.68 10.30
C ASP A 19 9.00 5.05 10.96
N ALA A 20 9.93 6.00 10.77
CA ALA A 20 9.81 7.35 11.32
C ALA A 20 8.82 8.25 10.54
N TYR A 21 8.39 7.80 9.35
CA TYR A 21 7.53 8.59 8.47
C TYR A 21 6.31 7.83 7.94
N ALA A 22 6.11 6.57 8.37
CA ALA A 22 5.06 5.67 7.89
C ALA A 22 3.82 5.63 8.82
N ASP A 23 3.42 6.77 9.38
CA ASP A 23 2.34 6.80 10.38
C ASP A 23 1.00 6.35 9.80
N VAL A 24 0.66 6.80 8.57
CA VAL A 24 -0.56 6.36 7.88
C VAL A 24 -0.52 4.87 7.59
N GLN A 25 0.62 4.33 7.13
CA GLN A 25 0.76 2.90 6.88
C GLN A 25 0.61 2.08 8.17
N LYS A 26 1.10 2.57 9.31
CA LYS A 26 0.89 1.92 10.61
C LYS A 26 -0.57 1.97 11.06
N SER A 27 -1.24 3.12 10.87
CA SER A 27 -2.68 3.25 11.10
C SER A 27 -3.46 2.23 10.28
N MET A 28 -3.20 2.15 8.97
CA MET A 28 -3.82 1.16 8.08
C MET A 28 -3.54 -0.29 8.52
N ALA A 29 -2.32 -0.60 8.98
CA ALA A 29 -1.96 -1.93 9.47
C ALA A 29 -2.78 -2.31 10.72
N ASN A 30 -2.93 -1.39 11.69
CA ASN A 30 -3.77 -1.62 12.87
C ASN A 30 -5.24 -1.86 12.47
N GLN A 31 -5.79 -1.04 11.57
CA GLN A 31 -7.15 -1.22 11.07
C GLN A 31 -7.35 -2.57 10.36
N LEU A 32 -6.34 -3.06 9.61
CA LEU A 32 -6.39 -4.41 9.02
C LEU A 32 -6.44 -5.49 10.10
N ILE A 33 -5.61 -5.38 11.13
CA ILE A 33 -5.58 -6.31 12.27
C ILE A 33 -6.92 -6.33 13.00
N ASP A 34 -7.57 -5.18 13.18
CA ASP A 34 -8.87 -5.07 13.87
C ASP A 34 -10.00 -5.73 13.08
N GLN A 35 -9.90 -5.80 11.74
CA GLN A 35 -10.87 -6.48 10.88
C GLN A 35 -10.74 -8.01 10.90
N LEU A 36 -9.64 -8.56 11.44
CA LEU A 36 -9.42 -10.01 11.47
C LEU A 36 -10.33 -10.69 12.49
N SER A 37 -11.00 -11.76 12.04
CA SER A 37 -11.86 -12.58 12.89
C SER A 37 -11.09 -13.19 14.05
N THR A 38 -11.72 -13.20 15.22
CA THR A 38 -11.16 -13.81 16.44
C THR A 38 -11.12 -15.36 16.36
N ASN A 39 -11.79 -15.95 15.39
CA ASN A 39 -11.90 -17.41 15.25
C ASN A 39 -10.55 -18.11 15.01
N PHE A 40 -9.52 -17.41 14.57
CA PHE A 40 -8.20 -17.97 14.24
C PHE A 40 -7.14 -17.79 15.33
N PHE A 41 -7.42 -17.05 16.42
CA PHE A 41 -6.39 -16.60 17.37
C PHE A 41 -5.55 -17.70 18.03
N ASN A 42 -6.10 -18.87 18.27
CA ASN A 42 -5.39 -19.97 18.89
C ASN A 42 -5.19 -21.19 17.97
N GLN A 43 -5.39 -21.00 16.66
CA GLN A 43 -5.25 -22.07 15.67
C GLN A 43 -3.87 -22.03 15.00
N GLU A 44 -3.42 -23.20 14.55
CA GLU A 44 -2.25 -23.34 13.67
C GLU A 44 -2.65 -22.99 12.25
N ILE A 45 -2.54 -21.71 11.88
CA ILE A 45 -2.87 -21.23 10.54
C ILE A 45 -1.60 -20.88 9.75
N ALA A 46 -1.75 -20.90 8.42
CA ALA A 46 -0.73 -20.43 7.50
C ALA A 46 -1.09 -19.01 7.01
N ILE A 47 -0.19 -18.06 7.20
CA ILE A 47 -0.35 -16.67 6.78
C ILE A 47 0.68 -16.33 5.71
N LEU A 48 0.24 -15.67 4.62
CA LEU A 48 1.10 -15.01 3.66
C LEU A 48 0.95 -13.50 3.84
N GLU A 49 2.01 -12.83 4.23
CA GLU A 49 2.10 -11.38 4.27
C GLU A 49 2.83 -10.87 3.03
N ILE A 50 2.22 -9.92 2.32
CA ILE A 50 2.76 -9.34 1.08
C ILE A 50 3.12 -7.89 1.30
N GLY A 51 4.39 -7.52 1.02
CA GLY A 51 4.93 -6.20 1.29
C GLY A 51 5.13 -5.99 2.80
N CYS A 52 5.84 -6.91 3.46
CA CYS A 52 6.03 -6.85 4.91
C CYS A 52 6.83 -5.61 5.36
N GLY A 53 7.53 -4.93 4.45
CA GLY A 53 8.33 -3.76 4.74
C GLY A 53 9.33 -4.02 5.86
N THR A 54 9.37 -3.14 6.84
CA THR A 54 10.22 -3.25 8.04
C THR A 54 9.66 -4.19 9.11
N GLY A 55 8.58 -4.95 8.82
CA GLY A 55 8.01 -5.94 9.73
C GLY A 55 7.00 -5.41 10.75
N TYR A 56 6.43 -4.22 10.57
CA TYR A 56 5.44 -3.68 11.50
C TYR A 56 4.16 -4.54 11.55
N LEU A 57 3.56 -4.84 10.39
CA LEU A 57 2.38 -5.71 10.33
C LEU A 57 2.76 -7.15 10.72
N THR A 58 3.96 -7.64 10.34
CA THR A 58 4.47 -8.95 10.76
C THR A 58 4.47 -9.11 12.28
N GLN A 59 4.93 -8.09 13.01
CA GLN A 59 4.92 -8.08 14.47
C GLN A 59 3.49 -8.18 15.03
N LEU A 60 2.56 -7.37 14.51
CA LEU A 60 1.15 -7.41 14.92
C LEU A 60 0.52 -8.79 14.66
N LEU A 61 0.84 -9.42 13.53
CA LEU A 61 0.39 -10.77 13.21
C LEU A 61 0.94 -11.82 14.18
N CYS A 62 2.21 -11.69 14.60
CA CYS A 62 2.81 -12.57 15.58
C CYS A 62 2.14 -12.48 16.95
N GLU A 63 1.82 -11.27 17.38
CA GLU A 63 1.12 -11.02 18.63
C GLU A 63 -0.31 -11.56 18.60
N LYS A 64 -1.02 -11.35 17.48
CA LYS A 64 -2.42 -11.77 17.32
C LYS A 64 -2.57 -13.28 17.08
N PHE A 65 -1.61 -13.92 16.40
CA PHE A 65 -1.65 -15.34 16.01
C PHE A 65 -0.40 -16.07 16.47
N PRO A 66 -0.28 -16.38 17.78
CA PRO A 66 0.95 -16.94 18.36
C PRO A 66 1.34 -18.33 17.82
N LYS A 67 0.40 -19.05 17.17
CA LYS A 67 0.64 -20.38 16.58
C LYS A 67 0.71 -20.37 15.04
N ALA A 68 0.59 -19.21 14.41
CA ALA A 68 0.60 -19.13 12.95
C ALA A 68 2.01 -19.34 12.38
N ALA A 69 2.09 -20.06 11.26
CA ALA A 69 3.28 -20.04 10.39
C ALA A 69 3.15 -18.91 9.38
N ILE A 70 4.07 -17.95 9.40
CA ILE A 70 4.00 -16.74 8.57
C ILE A 70 5.06 -16.82 7.46
N THR A 71 4.64 -16.58 6.22
CA THR A 71 5.53 -16.31 5.10
C THR A 71 5.42 -14.82 4.78
N ALA A 72 6.48 -14.05 5.04
CA ALA A 72 6.53 -12.61 4.84
C ALA A 72 7.38 -12.28 3.59
N VAL A 73 6.77 -11.61 2.61
CA VAL A 73 7.40 -11.30 1.31
C VAL A 73 7.57 -9.80 1.17
N ASP A 74 8.74 -9.35 0.73
CA ASP A 74 8.97 -7.97 0.29
C ASP A 74 9.90 -7.91 -0.91
N LEU A 75 9.72 -6.92 -1.77
CA LEU A 75 10.56 -6.67 -2.94
C LEU A 75 11.98 -6.22 -2.55
N SER A 76 12.11 -5.54 -1.41
CA SER A 76 13.32 -4.86 -0.94
C SER A 76 14.07 -5.71 0.06
N SER A 77 15.32 -6.05 -0.25
CA SER A 77 16.19 -6.78 0.71
C SER A 77 16.49 -5.98 1.96
N GLY A 78 16.64 -4.65 1.84
CA GLY A 78 16.87 -3.79 3.02
C GLY A 78 15.66 -3.70 3.95
N MET A 79 14.43 -3.84 3.43
CA MET A 79 13.23 -3.99 4.25
C MET A 79 13.23 -5.33 4.98
N ILE A 80 13.50 -6.43 4.27
CA ILE A 80 13.60 -7.79 4.85
C ILE A 80 14.64 -7.87 5.97
N GLU A 81 15.80 -7.24 5.80
CA GLU A 81 16.84 -7.20 6.85
C GLU A 81 16.30 -6.57 8.14
N LEU A 82 15.64 -5.41 8.04
CA LEU A 82 15.05 -4.74 9.20
C LEU A 82 13.88 -5.52 9.80
N ALA A 83 13.05 -6.17 8.96
CA ALA A 83 11.97 -7.01 9.44
C ALA A 83 12.50 -8.20 10.26
N LYS A 84 13.57 -8.86 9.81
CA LYS A 84 14.24 -9.95 10.55
C LYS A 84 14.88 -9.48 11.87
N GLU A 85 15.39 -8.26 11.91
CA GLU A 85 15.91 -7.67 13.16
C GLU A 85 14.80 -7.38 14.16
N LYS A 86 13.65 -6.90 13.68
CA LYS A 86 12.49 -6.53 14.49
C LYS A 86 11.72 -7.74 15.01
N VAL A 87 11.52 -8.76 14.17
CA VAL A 87 10.71 -9.94 14.51
C VAL A 87 11.58 -11.19 14.40
N ARG A 88 12.03 -11.69 15.57
CA ARG A 88 12.95 -12.82 15.70
C ARG A 88 12.18 -14.05 16.16
N GLU A 89 11.45 -14.69 15.24
CA GLU A 89 10.67 -15.89 15.53
C GLU A 89 10.88 -16.95 14.45
N ASP A 90 11.21 -18.18 14.84
CA ASP A 90 11.51 -19.31 13.93
C ASP A 90 10.35 -19.71 13.03
N ARG A 91 9.11 -19.36 13.41
CA ARG A 91 7.90 -19.63 12.64
C ARG A 91 7.67 -18.68 11.47
N ILE A 92 8.57 -17.72 11.24
CA ILE A 92 8.50 -16.75 10.15
C ILE A 92 9.53 -17.07 9.08
N SER A 93 9.06 -17.22 7.84
CA SER A 93 9.89 -17.33 6.66
C SER A 93 9.88 -16.01 5.89
N PHE A 94 11.00 -15.30 5.84
CA PHE A 94 11.15 -14.08 5.06
C PHE A 94 11.67 -14.37 3.65
N ILE A 95 10.97 -13.88 2.63
CA ILE A 95 11.30 -14.05 1.21
C ILE A 95 11.48 -12.68 0.57
N CYS A 96 12.65 -12.43 -0.03
CA CYS A 96 12.89 -11.23 -0.83
C CYS A 96 12.56 -11.51 -2.30
N GLY A 97 11.51 -10.87 -2.85
CA GLY A 97 11.11 -11.05 -4.24
C GLY A 97 9.84 -10.29 -4.61
N ASP A 98 9.57 -10.21 -5.92
CA ASP A 98 8.32 -9.64 -6.43
C ASP A 98 7.21 -10.70 -6.36
N ILE A 99 6.17 -10.42 -5.59
CA ILE A 99 5.02 -11.32 -5.46
C ILE A 99 4.33 -11.59 -6.82
N GLU A 100 4.41 -10.68 -7.76
CA GLU A 100 3.86 -10.87 -9.11
C GLU A 100 4.60 -12.00 -9.87
N GLU A 101 5.90 -12.20 -9.60
CA GLU A 101 6.76 -13.18 -10.28
C GLU A 101 6.98 -14.46 -9.47
N LEU A 102 6.95 -14.38 -8.13
CA LEU A 102 7.19 -15.53 -7.25
C LEU A 102 6.17 -16.65 -7.46
N SER A 103 6.63 -17.90 -7.55
CA SER A 103 5.76 -19.07 -7.47
C SER A 103 5.32 -19.30 -6.03
N ILE A 104 4.01 -19.46 -5.81
CA ILE A 104 3.43 -19.75 -4.51
C ILE A 104 2.78 -21.12 -4.60
N GLU A 105 3.36 -22.13 -3.97
CA GLU A 105 2.86 -23.50 -4.02
C GLU A 105 1.96 -23.85 -2.82
N ARG A 106 2.16 -23.16 -1.69
CA ARG A 106 1.41 -23.38 -0.45
C ARG A 106 0.07 -22.66 -0.48
N HIS A 107 -0.94 -23.26 0.17
CA HIS A 107 -2.23 -22.63 0.43
C HIS A 107 -2.27 -22.02 1.84
N TYR A 108 -2.98 -20.88 1.96
CA TYR A 108 -3.01 -20.07 3.17
C TYR A 108 -4.42 -19.88 3.71
N ASP A 109 -4.55 -19.82 5.02
CA ASP A 109 -5.77 -19.46 5.71
C ASP A 109 -6.02 -17.95 5.63
N LEU A 110 -4.94 -17.17 5.66
CA LEU A 110 -4.95 -15.72 5.52
C LEU A 110 -3.85 -15.28 4.56
N ILE A 111 -4.22 -14.47 3.58
CA ILE A 111 -3.28 -13.67 2.78
C ILE A 111 -3.54 -12.21 3.16
N ILE A 112 -2.51 -11.50 3.63
CA ILE A 112 -2.66 -10.13 4.11
C ILE A 112 -1.61 -9.21 3.48
N SER A 113 -2.01 -7.97 3.20
CA SER A 113 -1.11 -6.97 2.61
C SER A 113 -1.49 -5.56 3.05
N ASN A 114 -0.53 -4.79 3.51
CA ASN A 114 -0.74 -3.41 3.90
C ASN A 114 -0.03 -2.45 2.96
N ALA A 115 -0.77 -1.50 2.36
CA ALA A 115 -0.26 -0.41 1.53
C ALA A 115 0.73 -0.87 0.42
N THR A 116 0.45 -2.02 -0.24
CA THR A 116 1.33 -2.60 -1.28
C THR A 116 0.65 -2.73 -2.65
N PHE A 117 -0.66 -2.94 -2.69
CA PHE A 117 -1.39 -3.23 -3.93
C PHE A 117 -1.28 -2.13 -5.00
N GLN A 118 -1.06 -0.89 -4.61
CA GLN A 118 -0.79 0.22 -5.54
C GLN A 118 0.50 0.07 -6.35
N TRP A 119 1.39 -0.84 -5.95
CA TRP A 119 2.66 -1.09 -6.62
C TRP A 119 2.63 -2.23 -7.63
N PHE A 120 1.49 -2.91 -7.81
CA PHE A 120 1.36 -4.00 -8.78
C PHE A 120 1.16 -3.47 -10.20
N ASN A 121 1.84 -4.11 -11.14
CA ASN A 121 1.69 -3.86 -12.58
C ASN A 121 0.56 -4.71 -13.18
N SER A 122 0.34 -5.91 -12.65
CA SER A 122 -0.59 -6.91 -13.14
C SER A 122 -1.64 -7.27 -12.08
N LEU A 123 -2.37 -6.25 -11.60
CA LEU A 123 -3.29 -6.38 -10.46
C LEU A 123 -4.32 -7.51 -10.64
N HIS A 124 -4.94 -7.62 -11.83
CA HIS A 124 -5.91 -8.68 -12.14
C HIS A 124 -5.30 -10.08 -11.98
N THR A 125 -4.13 -10.30 -12.57
CA THR A 125 -3.42 -11.59 -12.49
C THR A 125 -2.99 -11.89 -11.07
N THR A 126 -2.53 -10.89 -10.35
CA THR A 126 -2.07 -11.04 -8.97
C THR A 126 -3.22 -11.38 -8.03
N ILE A 127 -4.35 -10.67 -8.10
CA ILE A 127 -5.55 -10.99 -7.31
C ILE A 127 -6.01 -12.43 -7.59
N LYS A 128 -6.08 -12.82 -8.87
CA LYS A 128 -6.46 -14.19 -9.26
C LYS A 128 -5.53 -15.24 -8.69
N LYS A 129 -4.22 -14.99 -8.77
CA LYS A 129 -3.17 -15.87 -8.23
C LYS A 129 -3.33 -16.03 -6.72
N LEU A 130 -3.42 -14.92 -5.99
CA LEU A 130 -3.54 -14.92 -4.54
C LEU A 130 -4.83 -15.60 -4.07
N TYR A 131 -5.95 -15.32 -4.74
CA TYR A 131 -7.23 -15.96 -4.41
C TYR A 131 -7.18 -17.48 -4.58
N LYS A 132 -6.52 -17.98 -5.63
CA LYS A 132 -6.32 -19.42 -5.83
C LYS A 132 -5.50 -20.07 -4.73
N GLN A 133 -4.60 -19.33 -4.09
CA GLN A 133 -3.78 -19.80 -2.97
C GLN A 133 -4.49 -19.74 -1.60
N LEU A 134 -5.73 -19.29 -1.55
CA LEU A 134 -6.54 -19.40 -0.35
C LEU A 134 -7.05 -20.83 -0.17
N LYS A 135 -6.96 -21.33 1.05
CA LYS A 135 -7.69 -22.52 1.48
C LYS A 135 -9.21 -22.29 1.41
N PRO A 136 -10.05 -23.33 1.44
CA PRO A 136 -11.48 -23.15 1.70
C PRO A 136 -11.70 -22.29 2.96
N THR A 137 -12.62 -21.35 2.91
CA THR A 137 -12.89 -20.34 3.97
C THR A 137 -11.76 -19.36 4.30
N GLY A 138 -10.65 -19.44 3.57
CA GLY A 138 -9.54 -18.48 3.72
C GLY A 138 -9.89 -17.08 3.23
N SER A 139 -9.13 -16.08 3.67
CA SER A 139 -9.36 -14.67 3.35
C SER A 139 -8.13 -14.00 2.76
N LEU A 140 -8.36 -13.16 1.76
CA LEU A 140 -7.42 -12.16 1.26
C LEU A 140 -7.84 -10.78 1.78
N LEU A 141 -7.06 -10.24 2.71
CA LEU A 141 -7.28 -8.93 3.32
C LEU A 141 -6.17 -7.97 2.90
N PHE A 142 -6.52 -6.85 2.31
CA PHE A 142 -5.50 -5.87 1.92
C PHE A 142 -5.96 -4.43 2.07
N SER A 143 -4.99 -3.56 2.33
CA SER A 143 -5.16 -2.12 2.26
C SER A 143 -4.35 -1.53 1.10
N THR A 144 -4.83 -0.42 0.58
CA THR A 144 -4.15 0.35 -0.46
C THR A 144 -4.57 1.80 -0.41
N PHE A 145 -3.86 2.67 -1.13
CA PHE A 145 -4.27 4.05 -1.28
C PHE A 145 -5.26 4.20 -2.44
N GLY A 146 -6.26 5.08 -2.26
CA GLY A 146 -7.29 5.40 -3.23
C GLY A 146 -7.04 6.74 -3.93
N ASN A 147 -7.85 7.02 -4.95
CA ASN A 147 -7.72 8.14 -5.88
C ASN A 147 -7.82 9.55 -5.26
N ARG A 148 -8.30 9.67 -4.01
CA ARG A 148 -8.32 10.95 -3.27
C ARG A 148 -7.06 11.17 -2.42
N THR A 149 -6.08 10.26 -2.47
CA THR A 149 -4.78 10.47 -1.79
C THR A 149 -4.08 11.66 -2.42
N PHE A 150 -3.62 12.59 -1.56
CA PHE A 150 -2.99 13.84 -1.96
C PHE A 150 -3.87 14.75 -2.83
N GLN A 151 -5.18 14.73 -2.62
CA GLN A 151 -6.14 15.51 -3.41
C GLN A 151 -5.81 17.02 -3.43
N GLU A 152 -5.25 17.56 -2.34
CA GLU A 152 -4.79 18.93 -2.24
C GLU A 152 -3.63 19.21 -3.23
N LEU A 153 -2.65 18.30 -3.29
CA LEU A 153 -1.52 18.38 -4.22
C LEU A 153 -2.00 18.30 -5.68
N HIS A 154 -2.89 17.36 -5.99
CA HIS A 154 -3.43 17.19 -7.34
C HIS A 154 -4.23 18.42 -7.79
N SER A 155 -5.04 19.00 -6.91
CA SER A 155 -5.79 20.23 -7.18
C SER A 155 -4.86 21.41 -7.48
N CYS A 156 -3.88 21.67 -6.61
CA CYS A 156 -2.91 22.74 -6.80
C CYS A 156 -2.07 22.53 -8.06
N TYR A 157 -1.64 21.30 -8.33
CA TYR A 157 -0.85 20.95 -9.53
C TYR A 157 -1.63 21.24 -10.81
N SER A 158 -2.89 20.85 -10.87
CA SER A 158 -3.78 21.09 -12.02
C SER A 158 -4.00 22.59 -12.25
N HIS A 159 -4.21 23.36 -11.17
CA HIS A 159 -4.39 24.81 -11.24
C HIS A 159 -3.13 25.53 -11.79
N VAL A 160 -1.93 25.18 -11.27
CA VAL A 160 -0.67 25.78 -11.75
C VAL A 160 -0.39 25.40 -13.20
N LYS A 161 -0.69 24.17 -13.62
CA LYS A 161 -0.60 23.76 -15.04
C LYS A 161 -1.46 24.64 -15.93
N GLN A 162 -2.73 24.81 -15.57
CA GLN A 162 -3.68 25.65 -16.32
C GLN A 162 -3.19 27.09 -16.40
N LYS A 163 -2.77 27.68 -15.26
CA LYS A 163 -2.26 29.05 -15.19
C LYS A 163 -1.05 29.29 -16.09
N LEU A 164 -0.16 28.28 -16.21
CA LEU A 164 1.06 28.37 -17.01
C LEU A 164 0.90 27.85 -18.45
N GLY A 165 -0.31 27.50 -18.88
CA GLY A 165 -0.58 27.01 -20.23
C GLY A 165 0.12 25.69 -20.55
N LEU A 166 0.32 24.80 -19.56
CA LEU A 166 1.02 23.53 -19.73
C LEU A 166 0.01 22.42 -20.01
N PHE A 167 -0.06 21.94 -21.24
CA PHE A 167 -1.01 20.94 -21.72
C PHE A 167 -0.44 19.51 -21.71
N SER A 168 0.37 19.14 -20.72
CA SER A 168 0.86 17.76 -20.59
C SER A 168 -0.12 16.92 -19.77
N ASN A 169 -0.19 15.60 -20.02
CA ASN A 169 -0.96 14.66 -19.19
C ASN A 169 -0.23 14.25 -17.89
N SER A 170 0.83 14.99 -17.52
CA SER A 170 1.60 14.69 -16.32
C SER A 170 0.80 14.93 -15.03
N SER A 171 0.96 14.05 -14.07
CA SER A 171 0.39 14.09 -12.72
C SER A 171 1.50 14.17 -11.66
N PRO A 172 1.28 14.81 -10.51
CA PRO A 172 2.25 14.81 -9.43
C PRO A 172 2.22 13.48 -8.67
N GLY A 173 2.92 12.48 -9.15
CA GLY A 173 3.00 11.18 -8.49
C GLY A 173 2.21 10.07 -9.17
N GLN A 174 1.96 9.01 -8.43
CA GLN A 174 1.25 7.83 -8.89
C GLN A 174 -0.26 8.06 -8.94
N SER A 175 -0.93 7.48 -9.93
CA SER A 175 -2.39 7.38 -9.96
C SER A 175 -2.85 6.20 -9.13
N PHE A 176 -3.91 6.39 -8.36
CA PHE A 176 -4.53 5.35 -7.55
C PHE A 176 -5.95 5.06 -8.05
N PHE A 177 -6.40 3.82 -7.90
CA PHE A 177 -7.77 3.44 -8.20
C PHE A 177 -8.76 4.05 -7.20
N SER A 178 -9.98 4.31 -7.64
CA SER A 178 -11.09 4.54 -6.72
C SER A 178 -11.53 3.25 -6.04
N LEU A 179 -12.36 3.36 -5.01
CA LEU A 179 -12.98 2.20 -4.34
C LEU A 179 -13.80 1.37 -5.33
N GLU A 180 -14.54 2.05 -6.20
CA GLU A 180 -15.42 1.45 -7.21
C GLU A 180 -14.61 0.73 -8.29
N GLU A 181 -13.59 1.36 -8.85
CA GLU A 181 -12.71 0.76 -9.86
C GLU A 181 -12.02 -0.50 -9.32
N LEU A 182 -11.44 -0.41 -8.11
CA LEU A 182 -10.78 -1.57 -7.50
C LEU A 182 -11.76 -2.69 -7.16
N SER A 183 -12.99 -2.35 -6.74
CA SER A 183 -14.07 -3.30 -6.53
C SER A 183 -14.44 -4.04 -7.81
N GLN A 184 -14.62 -3.28 -8.91
CA GLN A 184 -14.92 -3.86 -10.22
C GLN A 184 -13.79 -4.79 -10.69
N ILE A 185 -12.53 -4.42 -10.48
CA ILE A 185 -11.39 -5.30 -10.79
C ILE A 185 -11.49 -6.60 -10.01
N CYS A 186 -11.75 -6.56 -8.69
CA CYS A 186 -11.92 -7.76 -7.87
C CYS A 186 -13.06 -8.63 -8.40
N GLU A 187 -14.22 -8.06 -8.69
CA GLU A 187 -15.39 -8.79 -9.20
C GLU A 187 -15.13 -9.40 -10.59
N GLN A 188 -14.53 -8.65 -11.52
CA GLN A 188 -14.19 -9.13 -12.87
C GLN A 188 -13.22 -10.33 -12.82
N VAL A 189 -12.31 -10.32 -11.86
CA VAL A 189 -11.33 -11.41 -11.67
C VAL A 189 -11.97 -12.64 -11.03
N LEU A 190 -12.84 -12.45 -10.03
CA LEU A 190 -13.29 -13.52 -9.15
C LEU A 190 -14.61 -14.16 -9.60
N VAL A 191 -15.54 -13.40 -10.16
CA VAL A 191 -16.84 -13.93 -10.66
C VAL A 191 -16.67 -15.08 -11.67
N PRO A 192 -15.70 -15.03 -12.63
CA PRO A 192 -15.48 -16.16 -13.53
C PRO A 192 -14.97 -17.44 -12.86
N LEU A 193 -14.48 -17.37 -11.60
CA LEU A 193 -14.01 -18.52 -10.84
C LEU A 193 -15.18 -19.25 -10.13
N ARG A 194 -16.18 -19.69 -10.91
CA ARG A 194 -17.48 -20.25 -10.45
C ARG A 194 -17.37 -21.37 -9.42
N GLU A 195 -16.26 -22.12 -9.40
CA GLU A 195 -16.03 -23.24 -8.47
C GLU A 195 -15.71 -22.76 -7.04
N HIS A 196 -15.46 -21.47 -6.86
CA HIS A 196 -15.06 -20.90 -5.60
C HIS A 196 -15.80 -19.57 -5.36
N PRO A 197 -17.03 -19.62 -4.83
CA PRO A 197 -17.79 -18.42 -4.49
C PRO A 197 -17.04 -17.60 -3.42
N PHE A 198 -17.27 -16.28 -3.42
CA PHE A 198 -16.60 -15.36 -2.51
C PHE A 198 -17.56 -14.32 -1.92
N LYS A 199 -17.16 -13.79 -0.79
CA LYS A 199 -17.76 -12.59 -0.20
C LYS A 199 -16.73 -11.47 -0.25
N LEU A 200 -17.11 -10.32 -0.80
CA LEU A 200 -16.29 -9.11 -0.85
C LEU A 200 -16.87 -8.08 0.13
N SER A 201 -16.08 -7.64 1.09
CA SER A 201 -16.35 -6.45 1.87
C SER A 201 -15.26 -5.41 1.64
N LYS A 202 -15.62 -4.14 1.70
CA LYS A 202 -14.73 -3.02 1.42
C LYS A 202 -15.10 -1.81 2.27
N THR A 203 -14.09 -1.05 2.66
CA THR A 203 -14.24 0.24 3.36
C THR A 203 -13.29 1.27 2.76
N ALA A 204 -13.64 2.54 2.93
CA ALA A 204 -12.83 3.67 2.53
C ALA A 204 -12.86 4.74 3.62
N GLU A 205 -11.69 5.24 4.00
CA GLU A 205 -11.55 6.29 5.00
C GLU A 205 -10.60 7.37 4.50
N LEU A 206 -10.80 8.61 4.95
CA LEU A 206 -9.88 9.72 4.72
C LEU A 206 -9.10 9.97 6.00
N GLU A 207 -7.82 9.69 5.96
CA GLU A 207 -6.89 10.06 7.02
C GLU A 207 -6.20 11.37 6.67
N VAL A 208 -6.19 12.32 7.60
CA VAL A 208 -5.59 13.65 7.41
C VAL A 208 -4.36 13.78 8.29
N GLN A 209 -3.24 14.12 7.67
CA GLN A 209 -2.02 14.51 8.38
C GLN A 209 -1.73 15.99 8.16
N TYR A 210 -1.04 16.60 9.13
CA TYR A 210 -0.57 17.97 9.04
C TYR A 210 0.94 18.03 9.09
N PHE A 211 1.52 18.81 8.20
CA PHE A 211 2.97 19.01 8.10
C PHE A 211 3.35 20.47 8.35
N PRO A 212 4.51 20.75 8.95
CA PRO A 212 4.96 22.12 9.16
C PRO A 212 5.04 22.94 7.85
N THR A 213 5.39 22.31 6.73
CA THR A 213 5.48 22.93 5.40
C THR A 213 5.21 21.90 4.31
N VAL A 214 4.88 22.36 3.08
CA VAL A 214 4.80 21.49 1.88
C VAL A 214 6.13 20.78 1.61
N LYS A 215 7.28 21.40 1.91
CA LYS A 215 8.59 20.75 1.80
C LYS A 215 8.76 19.59 2.79
N ALA A 216 8.26 19.74 4.02
CA ALA A 216 8.25 18.65 5.01
C ALA A 216 7.41 17.49 4.53
N PHE A 217 6.24 17.73 3.97
CA PHE A 217 5.39 16.73 3.32
C PHE A 217 6.14 16.00 2.19
N PHE A 218 6.74 16.71 1.23
CA PHE A 218 7.50 16.04 0.16
C PHE A 218 8.70 15.26 0.69
N THR A 219 9.33 15.75 1.76
CA THR A 219 10.42 15.03 2.44
C THR A 219 9.93 13.71 3.06
N SER A 220 8.76 13.71 3.70
CA SER A 220 8.20 12.50 4.30
C SER A 220 7.96 11.41 3.25
N ILE A 221 7.34 11.75 2.10
CA ILE A 221 7.14 10.81 0.99
C ILE A 221 8.47 10.25 0.47
N LYS A 222 9.49 11.10 0.35
CA LYS A 222 10.82 10.66 -0.06
C LYS A 222 11.45 9.71 0.96
N LYS A 223 11.28 9.99 2.26
CA LYS A 223 11.87 9.21 3.37
C LYS A 223 11.25 7.83 3.54
N ILE A 224 10.02 7.61 3.09
CA ILE A 224 9.41 6.27 3.00
C ILE A 224 9.71 5.56 1.67
N GLY A 225 10.44 6.18 0.73
CA GLY A 225 10.74 5.59 -0.57
C GLY A 225 9.59 5.58 -1.58
N ALA A 226 8.44 6.20 -1.24
CA ALA A 226 7.22 6.20 -2.06
C ALA A 226 7.17 7.33 -3.12
N SER A 227 8.32 7.91 -3.48
CA SER A 227 8.38 8.89 -4.57
C SER A 227 8.04 8.23 -5.91
N ASN A 228 7.58 9.06 -6.89
CA ASN A 228 7.07 8.58 -8.18
C ASN A 228 8.02 7.59 -8.86
N SER A 229 7.56 6.37 -9.08
CA SER A 229 8.28 5.29 -9.78
C SER A 229 7.73 5.02 -11.18
N ASN A 230 6.87 5.90 -11.69
CA ASN A 230 6.39 5.86 -13.06
C ASN A 230 7.45 6.43 -14.02
N GLU A 231 7.44 5.93 -15.25
CA GLU A 231 8.31 6.42 -16.33
C GLU A 231 7.83 7.76 -16.92
N GLU A 232 6.68 8.26 -16.46
CA GLU A 232 6.11 9.51 -16.94
C GLU A 232 6.91 10.74 -16.46
N SER A 233 7.20 11.65 -17.38
CA SER A 233 7.85 12.91 -17.07
C SER A 233 6.88 13.88 -16.38
N TYR A 234 7.29 14.46 -15.29
CA TYR A 234 6.59 15.57 -14.65
C TYR A 234 7.31 16.89 -14.92
N CYS A 235 6.61 18.01 -14.76
CA CYS A 235 7.20 19.32 -14.97
C CYS A 235 8.32 19.57 -13.95
N GLN A 236 9.54 19.78 -14.44
CA GLN A 236 10.73 20.01 -13.61
C GLN A 236 11.14 21.49 -13.50
N ARG A 237 10.33 22.42 -14.01
CA ARG A 237 10.68 23.85 -13.97
C ARG A 237 10.66 24.38 -12.52
N PRO A 238 11.74 25.01 -12.02
CA PRO A 238 11.77 25.53 -10.66
C PRO A 238 10.67 26.55 -10.36
N SER A 239 10.27 27.35 -11.36
CA SER A 239 9.16 28.29 -11.25
C SER A 239 7.82 27.64 -11.01
N PHE A 240 7.58 26.49 -11.66
CA PHE A 240 6.38 25.69 -11.45
C PHE A 240 6.28 25.20 -10.00
N PHE A 241 7.36 24.63 -9.47
CA PHE A 241 7.36 24.13 -8.08
C PHE A 241 7.22 25.23 -7.05
N ARG A 242 7.79 26.41 -7.30
CA ARG A 242 7.61 27.57 -6.42
C ARG A 242 6.13 27.98 -6.37
N GLU A 243 5.50 28.09 -7.52
CA GLU A 243 4.08 28.45 -7.62
C GLU A 243 3.20 27.39 -6.97
N LEU A 244 3.48 26.09 -7.20
CA LEU A 244 2.77 24.97 -6.59
C LEU A 244 2.86 25.01 -5.07
N ILE A 245 4.04 25.21 -4.50
CA ILE A 245 4.25 25.30 -3.06
C ILE A 245 3.48 26.50 -2.49
N ASN A 246 3.58 27.68 -3.12
CA ASN A 246 2.87 28.87 -2.67
C ASN A 246 1.35 28.68 -2.70
N LEU A 247 0.82 28.11 -3.78
CA LEU A 247 -0.61 27.84 -3.90
C LEU A 247 -1.09 26.85 -2.85
N TYR A 248 -0.32 25.79 -2.61
CA TYR A 248 -0.64 24.77 -1.61
C TYR A 248 -0.65 25.38 -0.20
N GLU A 249 0.40 26.14 0.17
CA GLU A 249 0.51 26.80 1.47
C GLU A 249 -0.66 27.78 1.70
N ASN A 250 -1.07 28.52 0.67
CA ASN A 250 -2.16 29.49 0.80
C ASN A 250 -3.55 28.83 0.92
N ASN A 251 -3.79 27.71 0.23
CA ASN A 251 -5.12 27.13 0.13
C ASN A 251 -5.37 26.00 1.13
N HIS A 252 -4.33 25.36 1.63
CA HIS A 252 -4.45 24.13 2.44
C HIS A 252 -3.62 24.17 3.72
N ARG A 253 -3.30 25.35 4.22
CA ARG A 253 -2.69 25.56 5.54
C ARG A 253 -3.74 26.08 6.53
N ASP A 254 -3.71 25.54 7.73
CA ASP A 254 -4.42 26.08 8.89
C ASP A 254 -3.48 26.19 10.12
N GLU A 255 -4.01 26.37 11.31
CA GLU A 255 -3.27 26.46 12.58
C GLU A 255 -2.44 25.20 12.90
N ASN A 256 -2.85 24.01 12.39
CA ASN A 256 -2.17 22.74 12.61
C ASN A 256 -1.01 22.55 11.59
N GLY A 257 -0.98 23.31 10.52
CA GLY A 257 0.01 23.20 9.44
C GLY A 257 -0.61 22.97 8.07
N VAL A 258 0.18 22.39 7.18
CA VAL A 258 -0.24 22.04 5.82
C VAL A 258 -1.00 20.72 5.84
N LYS A 259 -2.26 20.78 5.43
CA LYS A 259 -3.15 19.61 5.35
C LYS A 259 -2.76 18.69 4.20
N VAL A 260 -2.69 17.39 4.48
CA VAL A 260 -2.46 16.32 3.49
C VAL A 260 -3.46 15.20 3.74
N THR A 261 -4.27 14.88 2.75
CA THR A 261 -5.28 13.81 2.83
C THR A 261 -4.74 12.53 2.21
N TYR A 262 -4.90 11.43 2.92
CA TYR A 262 -4.72 10.07 2.45
C TYR A 262 -6.08 9.39 2.34
N HIS A 263 -6.35 8.74 1.22
CA HIS A 263 -7.55 7.94 1.00
C HIS A 263 -7.19 6.47 1.20
N CYS A 264 -7.53 5.92 2.35
CA CYS A 264 -7.20 4.56 2.74
C CYS A 264 -8.35 3.64 2.34
N LEU A 265 -8.07 2.66 1.48
CA LEU A 265 -9.02 1.64 1.04
C LEU A 265 -8.66 0.32 1.69
N MET A 266 -9.66 -0.42 2.16
CA MET A 266 -9.51 -1.77 2.69
C MET A 266 -10.48 -2.72 2.01
N PHE A 267 -9.98 -3.91 1.68
CA PHE A 267 -10.70 -4.97 1.01
C PHE A 267 -10.52 -6.28 1.75
N ASN A 268 -11.61 -6.98 1.96
CA ASN A 268 -11.61 -8.34 2.49
C ASN A 268 -12.39 -9.25 1.54
N ILE A 269 -11.69 -10.21 0.95
CA ILE A 269 -12.22 -11.21 0.03
C ILE A 269 -12.13 -12.56 0.74
N THR A 270 -13.27 -13.08 1.17
CA THR A 270 -13.34 -14.38 1.83
C THR A 270 -13.86 -15.44 0.85
N LYS A 271 -13.13 -16.53 0.71
CA LYS A 271 -13.54 -17.70 -0.05
C LYS A 271 -14.65 -18.42 0.72
N THR A 272 -15.80 -18.64 0.10
CA THR A 272 -16.91 -19.37 0.71
C THR A 272 -16.96 -20.80 0.18
N ASN A 273 -17.54 -21.71 0.94
CA ASN A 273 -17.71 -23.12 0.54
C ASN A 273 -18.70 -23.27 -0.61
#